data_d6bffdb781a1c7686edd1ae6baeaa85d
#
_entry.id   d6bffdb781a1c7686edd1ae6baeaa85d
#
_cell.length_a   1.000
_cell.length_b   1.000
_cell.length_c   1.000
_cell.angle_alpha   90.00
_cell.angle_beta   90.00
_cell.angle_gamma   90.00
#
_symmetry.space_group_name_H-M   'P 1'
#
loop_
_entity.id
_entity.type
_entity.pdbx_description
1 polymer ?
#
loop_
_entity_poly.entity_id
_entity_poly.type
_entity_poly.pdbx_seq_one_letter_code
_entity_poly.pdbx_strand_id
1 'polypeptide(L)'
;MSKLALFNGKIYVEKGVYAQALWAEDGIIVGVGRNEDVPAEFHAYEVIDCQGRTVIPGLNDSHLHLVKIGTRLGQPNITGATSMDDLVQRMRDYIAANPERCAQGVSSTGWNQDLFTDEQRVPNRYDLDRITTDIPVVLSRICGHVASANSKALELLGLDKEGRQIEGGTIETDENGVPNGIFTEGGTGIPYTIMPQVDTAAMVKDFEIGSQYALSRGITSVQSNDAGNSSYPKPVVIQMLADLCRQGKMPLRYRAQVSFDSPEELEAFAAAGGFDQPEGCDPNLFTLGSVKLFKDGSLGGRTGTMRHEYLDDPGNYGVESTSDALMDAFCQVADKYGLQVTTHVIGDKAVEDTVGNYEKVLRKGKNPLRHALIHCQITDRPLLERIVKADIPVMYQPIFLDYDMHAVIPRCGEELSSTSYAFKTVGDLGGSVSYGTDSPVEDCNPFPNIYSAVTRKDKNGFPEGGFFPQECVDVETAIDAYTAGSAFVEFHEQDKGRLKPGYFADLVVLDTDIFTCDPMKIRDILPVLTVVGGKVAFRKEEV
;
A
#
# COMPACT_ATOMS: atom_id res chain seq x y z
N MET A 1 12.95 -14.58 28.88
CA MET A 1 11.87 -15.41 28.29
C MET A 1 10.57 -14.66 28.47
N SER A 2 9.97 -14.26 27.36
CA SER A 2 8.63 -13.67 27.34
C SER A 2 7.63 -14.79 27.03
N LYS A 3 6.53 -14.87 27.80
CA LYS A 3 5.46 -15.84 27.54
C LYS A 3 4.16 -15.09 27.37
N LEU A 4 3.31 -15.60 26.46
CA LEU A 4 1.97 -15.09 26.15
C LEU A 4 1.01 -16.27 26.11
N ALA A 5 -0.20 -16.11 26.67
CA ALA A 5 -1.28 -17.05 26.49
C ALA A 5 -2.57 -16.32 26.15
N LEU A 6 -3.29 -16.84 25.14
CA LEU A 6 -4.63 -16.42 24.78
C LEU A 6 -5.62 -17.52 25.16
N PHE A 7 -6.74 -17.13 25.73
CA PHE A 7 -7.84 -18.02 26.17
C PHE A 7 -9.18 -17.56 25.60
N ASN A 8 -10.14 -18.48 25.59
CA ASN A 8 -11.51 -18.20 25.21
C ASN A 8 -11.64 -17.53 23.83
N GLY A 9 -10.79 -17.90 22.86
CA GLY A 9 -10.85 -17.38 21.50
C GLY A 9 -11.60 -18.31 20.53
N LYS A 10 -12.03 -17.76 19.40
CA LYS A 10 -12.25 -18.48 18.17
C LYS A 10 -11.03 -18.28 17.29
N ILE A 11 -10.00 -19.11 17.49
CA ILE A 11 -8.68 -18.94 16.90
C ILE A 11 -8.64 -19.67 15.55
N TYR A 12 -8.51 -18.92 14.45
CA TYR A 12 -8.36 -19.46 13.10
C TYR A 12 -6.93 -19.95 12.89
N VAL A 13 -6.76 -21.25 12.78
CA VAL A 13 -5.44 -21.89 12.57
C VAL A 13 -5.14 -22.01 11.08
N GLU A 14 -6.06 -22.56 10.34
CA GLU A 14 -6.09 -22.68 8.87
C GLU A 14 -7.52 -23.02 8.42
N LYS A 15 -7.76 -23.05 7.11
CA LYS A 15 -9.11 -23.28 6.54
C LYS A 15 -9.80 -24.49 7.16
N GLY A 16 -10.95 -24.24 7.79
CA GLY A 16 -11.75 -25.25 8.48
C GLY A 16 -11.21 -25.70 9.84
N VAL A 17 -10.08 -25.14 10.35
CA VAL A 17 -9.48 -25.56 11.62
C VAL A 17 -9.45 -24.38 12.61
N TYR A 18 -10.09 -24.58 13.77
CA TYR A 18 -10.18 -23.58 14.83
C TYR A 18 -9.77 -24.14 16.17
N ALA A 19 -9.24 -23.26 17.04
CA ALA A 19 -8.85 -23.58 18.41
C ALA A 19 -9.49 -22.58 19.39
N GLN A 20 -9.31 -22.83 20.73
CA GLN A 20 -9.81 -21.97 21.81
C GLN A 20 -8.71 -21.19 22.50
N ALA A 21 -7.49 -21.72 22.49
CA ALA A 21 -6.32 -21.14 23.14
C ALA A 21 -5.07 -21.25 22.27
N LEU A 22 -4.14 -20.32 22.51
CA LEU A 22 -2.82 -20.28 21.89
C LEU A 22 -1.82 -19.84 22.96
N TRP A 23 -0.62 -20.43 22.95
CA TRP A 23 0.46 -19.98 23.83
C TRP A 23 1.78 -19.90 23.07
N ALA A 24 2.55 -18.88 23.41
CA ALA A 24 3.80 -18.54 22.73
C ALA A 24 4.91 -18.23 23.73
N GLU A 25 6.14 -18.53 23.35
CA GLU A 25 7.36 -18.25 24.12
C GLU A 25 8.37 -17.55 23.21
N ASP A 26 8.97 -16.45 23.70
CA ASP A 26 9.95 -15.64 22.97
C ASP A 26 9.53 -15.29 21.51
N GLY A 27 8.23 -14.99 21.34
CA GLY A 27 7.67 -14.56 20.06
C GLY A 27 7.27 -15.69 19.10
N ILE A 28 7.47 -16.95 19.51
CA ILE A 28 7.13 -18.14 18.70
C ILE A 28 5.95 -18.87 19.36
N ILE A 29 4.97 -19.27 18.55
CA ILE A 29 3.87 -20.13 18.99
C ILE A 29 4.44 -21.50 19.35
N VAL A 30 4.20 -21.94 20.61
CA VAL A 30 4.62 -23.26 21.07
C VAL A 30 3.46 -24.24 21.18
N GLY A 31 2.22 -23.73 21.19
CA GLY A 31 1.04 -24.58 21.18
C GLY A 31 -0.24 -23.86 20.85
N VAL A 32 -1.19 -24.63 20.33
CA VAL A 32 -2.55 -24.23 19.95
C VAL A 32 -3.49 -25.38 20.32
N GLY A 33 -4.62 -25.10 20.98
CA GLY A 33 -5.54 -26.15 21.40
C GLY A 33 -6.76 -25.61 22.13
N ARG A 34 -7.22 -26.37 23.14
CA ARG A 34 -8.30 -25.98 24.05
C ARG A 34 -7.73 -25.18 25.22
N ASN A 35 -8.59 -24.50 25.98
CA ASN A 35 -8.17 -23.72 27.15
C ASN A 35 -7.43 -24.59 28.20
N GLU A 36 -7.88 -25.83 28.40
CA GLU A 36 -7.27 -26.77 29.34
C GLU A 36 -5.90 -27.33 28.89
N ASP A 37 -5.54 -27.18 27.63
CA ASP A 37 -4.27 -27.65 27.07
C ASP A 37 -3.10 -26.66 27.35
N VAL A 38 -3.41 -25.42 27.80
CA VAL A 38 -2.39 -24.38 28.10
C VAL A 38 -1.61 -24.77 29.35
N PRO A 39 -0.25 -24.88 29.29
CA PRO A 39 0.55 -25.23 30.45
C PRO A 39 0.46 -24.20 31.57
N ALA A 40 0.43 -24.68 32.84
CA ALA A 40 0.21 -23.82 34.02
C ALA A 40 1.21 -22.67 34.14
N GLU A 41 2.45 -22.87 33.69
CA GLU A 41 3.47 -21.83 33.73
C GLU A 41 3.16 -20.60 32.86
N PHE A 42 2.29 -20.69 31.86
CA PHE A 42 1.88 -19.54 31.05
C PHE A 42 0.93 -18.61 31.79
N HIS A 43 0.22 -19.07 32.81
CA HIS A 43 -0.69 -18.25 33.61
C HIS A 43 0.02 -17.19 34.48
N ALA A 44 1.33 -17.29 34.68
CA ALA A 44 2.13 -16.34 35.44
C ALA A 44 2.68 -15.15 34.62
N TYR A 45 2.40 -15.13 33.32
CA TYR A 45 2.90 -14.11 32.38
C TYR A 45 1.75 -13.30 31.77
N GLU A 46 1.91 -12.78 30.56
CA GLU A 46 0.85 -12.05 29.91
C GLU A 46 -0.28 -12.99 29.45
N VAL A 47 -1.46 -12.80 30.01
CA VAL A 47 -2.66 -13.58 29.71
C VAL A 47 -3.71 -12.67 29.09
N ILE A 48 -4.23 -13.09 27.94
CA ILE A 48 -5.29 -12.38 27.20
C ILE A 48 -6.54 -13.26 27.15
N ASP A 49 -7.63 -12.79 27.77
CA ASP A 49 -8.94 -13.37 27.59
C ASP A 49 -9.59 -12.78 26.34
N CYS A 50 -9.76 -13.60 25.31
CA CYS A 50 -10.38 -13.18 24.06
C CYS A 50 -11.89 -13.01 24.15
N GLN A 51 -12.55 -13.45 25.25
CA GLN A 51 -13.99 -13.29 25.49
C GLN A 51 -14.88 -13.82 24.35
N GLY A 52 -14.49 -14.92 23.72
CA GLY A 52 -15.18 -15.50 22.58
C GLY A 52 -14.90 -14.83 21.22
N ARG A 53 -14.04 -13.79 21.20
CA ARG A 53 -13.72 -13.07 19.96
C ARG A 53 -12.92 -13.93 19.00
N THR A 54 -13.05 -13.60 17.73
CA THR A 54 -12.25 -14.21 16.66
C THR A 54 -10.80 -13.72 16.71
N VAL A 55 -9.88 -14.67 16.59
CA VAL A 55 -8.44 -14.42 16.46
C VAL A 55 -7.97 -14.96 15.13
N ILE A 56 -7.30 -14.13 14.35
CA ILE A 56 -6.71 -14.49 13.05
C ILE A 56 -5.19 -14.28 13.07
N PRO A 57 -4.43 -14.91 12.16
CA PRO A 57 -3.03 -14.55 11.97
C PRO A 57 -2.86 -13.07 11.71
N GLY A 58 -1.73 -12.50 12.11
CA GLY A 58 -1.38 -11.13 11.76
C GLY A 58 -1.45 -10.91 10.25
N LEU A 59 -2.10 -9.85 9.84
CA LEU A 59 -2.27 -9.52 8.43
C LEU A 59 -0.95 -9.01 7.84
N ASN A 60 -0.65 -9.44 6.62
CA ASN A 60 0.58 -9.12 5.91
C ASN A 60 0.22 -8.45 4.58
N ASP A 61 0.39 -7.16 4.50
CA ASP A 61 0.12 -6.40 3.27
C ASP A 61 1.25 -6.64 2.26
N SER A 62 0.91 -7.30 1.13
CA SER A 62 1.91 -7.72 0.16
C SER A 62 2.45 -6.58 -0.73
N HIS A 63 1.79 -5.42 -0.74
CA HIS A 63 2.28 -4.24 -1.45
C HIS A 63 1.64 -2.95 -0.93
N LEU A 64 2.47 -2.07 -0.36
CA LEU A 64 2.09 -0.73 0.06
C LEU A 64 3.32 0.21 0.13
N HIS A 65 3.14 1.43 0.65
CA HIS A 65 4.20 2.44 0.86
C HIS A 65 4.08 3.00 2.28
N LEU A 66 4.66 2.30 3.27
CA LEU A 66 4.42 2.55 4.70
C LEU A 66 4.84 3.94 5.16
N VAL A 67 6.01 4.43 4.71
CA VAL A 67 6.49 5.78 5.03
C VAL A 67 5.56 6.84 4.44
N LYS A 68 5.08 6.63 3.20
CA LYS A 68 4.10 7.55 2.56
C LYS A 68 2.76 7.59 3.30
N ILE A 69 2.32 6.47 3.91
CA ILE A 69 1.13 6.46 4.77
C ILE A 69 1.35 7.45 5.92
N GLY A 70 2.48 7.35 6.61
CA GLY A 70 2.81 8.27 7.69
C GLY A 70 2.92 9.71 7.24
N THR A 71 3.54 9.97 6.10
CA THR A 71 3.60 11.31 5.50
C THR A 71 2.20 11.85 5.26
N ARG A 72 1.29 11.07 4.65
CA ARG A 72 -0.09 11.49 4.38
C ARG A 72 -0.89 11.74 5.66
N LEU A 73 -0.80 10.84 6.64
CA LEU A 73 -1.45 11.00 7.95
C LEU A 73 -0.85 12.13 8.77
N GLY A 74 0.43 12.40 8.58
CA GLY A 74 1.16 13.47 9.22
C GLY A 74 1.02 14.83 8.52
N GLN A 75 0.22 14.95 7.46
CA GLN A 75 -0.11 16.21 6.78
C GLN A 75 -1.47 16.76 7.26
N PRO A 76 -1.74 18.07 7.06
CA PRO A 76 -3.06 18.62 7.32
C PRO A 76 -4.13 17.89 6.51
N ASN A 77 -5.21 17.46 7.15
CA ASN A 77 -6.33 16.85 6.42
C ASN A 77 -7.28 17.93 5.87
N ILE A 78 -7.15 18.24 4.59
CA ILE A 78 -8.02 19.17 3.87
C ILE A 78 -9.03 18.47 2.94
N THR A 79 -9.05 17.14 2.94
CA THR A 79 -10.04 16.36 2.18
C THR A 79 -11.43 16.57 2.77
N GLY A 80 -12.40 16.83 1.89
CA GLY A 80 -13.77 17.11 2.31
C GLY A 80 -13.96 18.47 2.99
N ALA A 81 -13.02 19.42 2.84
CA ALA A 81 -13.27 20.82 3.22
C ALA A 81 -14.49 21.34 2.45
N THR A 82 -15.43 21.98 3.17
CA THR A 82 -16.73 22.38 2.65
C THR A 82 -16.82 23.87 2.31
N SER A 83 -15.77 24.63 2.59
CA SER A 83 -15.65 26.04 2.24
C SER A 83 -14.18 26.48 2.23
N MET A 84 -13.90 27.66 1.67
CA MET A 84 -12.59 28.29 1.74
C MET A 84 -12.19 28.58 3.20
N ASP A 85 -13.14 29.01 4.03
CA ASP A 85 -12.91 29.26 5.45
C ASP A 85 -12.59 27.98 6.22
N ASP A 86 -13.28 26.88 5.94
CA ASP A 86 -12.99 25.55 6.52
C ASP A 86 -11.58 25.08 6.15
N LEU A 87 -11.20 25.20 4.87
CA LEU A 87 -9.86 24.86 4.40
C LEU A 87 -8.77 25.67 5.14
N VAL A 88 -8.93 26.99 5.20
CA VAL A 88 -7.99 27.88 5.90
C VAL A 88 -7.90 27.53 7.39
N GLN A 89 -9.04 27.27 8.04
CA GLN A 89 -9.05 26.93 9.47
C GLN A 89 -8.34 25.61 9.76
N ARG A 90 -8.61 24.56 8.99
CA ARG A 90 -7.92 23.25 9.12
C ARG A 90 -6.40 23.40 9.02
N MET A 91 -5.93 24.19 8.06
CA MET A 91 -4.50 24.44 7.88
C MET A 91 -3.90 25.20 9.07
N ARG A 92 -4.58 26.24 9.59
CA ARG A 92 -4.14 26.98 10.77
C ARG A 92 -4.06 26.13 12.02
N ASP A 93 -5.09 25.31 12.26
CA ASP A 93 -5.14 24.42 13.41
C ASP A 93 -4.00 23.40 13.36
N TYR A 94 -3.73 22.85 12.16
CA TYR A 94 -2.61 21.93 11.99
C TYR A 94 -1.25 22.60 12.25
N ILE A 95 -1.00 23.80 11.71
CA ILE A 95 0.25 24.54 11.92
C ILE A 95 0.44 24.83 13.41
N ALA A 96 -0.63 25.27 14.10
CA ALA A 96 -0.58 25.57 15.54
C ALA A 96 -0.27 24.32 16.38
N ALA A 97 -0.80 23.17 15.98
CA ALA A 97 -0.55 21.89 16.67
C ALA A 97 0.81 21.27 16.33
N ASN A 98 1.45 21.63 15.21
CA ASN A 98 2.68 21.03 14.69
C ASN A 98 3.74 22.08 14.29
N PRO A 99 4.12 23.03 15.16
CA PRO A 99 4.96 24.16 14.79
C PRO A 99 6.35 23.75 14.28
N GLU A 100 6.96 22.71 14.88
CA GLU A 100 8.28 22.21 14.48
C GLU A 100 8.24 21.57 13.08
N ARG A 101 7.20 20.77 12.79
CA ARG A 101 7.00 20.14 11.48
C ARG A 101 6.76 21.14 10.37
N CYS A 102 6.13 22.28 10.69
CA CYS A 102 5.78 23.34 9.76
C CYS A 102 6.83 24.45 9.64
N ALA A 103 7.91 24.41 10.43
CA ALA A 103 8.86 25.52 10.55
C ALA A 103 9.46 26.02 9.21
N GLN A 104 9.61 25.14 8.23
CA GLN A 104 10.17 25.47 6.92
C GLN A 104 9.14 25.48 5.77
N GLY A 105 7.88 25.16 6.06
CA GLY A 105 6.79 25.11 5.10
C GLY A 105 5.79 24.01 5.38
N VAL A 106 4.63 24.10 4.76
CA VAL A 106 3.57 23.09 4.89
C VAL A 106 2.89 22.83 3.55
N SER A 107 2.68 21.54 3.26
CA SER A 107 1.91 21.13 2.08
C SER A 107 0.81 20.16 2.46
N SER A 108 -0.23 20.11 1.64
CA SER A 108 -1.28 19.09 1.72
C SER A 108 -1.95 18.86 0.38
N THR A 109 -2.68 17.73 0.29
CA THR A 109 -3.46 17.36 -0.89
C THR A 109 -4.87 16.97 -0.47
N GLY A 110 -5.85 17.26 -1.33
CA GLY A 110 -7.21 16.71 -1.13
C GLY A 110 -8.35 17.71 -1.15
N TRP A 111 -8.10 19.03 -1.32
CA TRP A 111 -9.19 19.98 -1.48
C TRP A 111 -9.94 19.76 -2.82
N ASN A 112 -11.23 20.10 -2.82
CA ASN A 112 -12.07 20.10 -4.01
C ASN A 112 -13.07 21.26 -3.92
N GLN A 113 -12.90 22.27 -4.77
CA GLN A 113 -13.77 23.45 -4.78
C GLN A 113 -15.23 23.14 -5.13
N ASP A 114 -15.49 22.00 -5.78
CA ASP A 114 -16.86 21.58 -6.11
C ASP A 114 -17.69 21.24 -4.86
N LEU A 115 -17.01 21.02 -3.72
CA LEU A 115 -17.64 20.81 -2.40
C LEU A 115 -17.83 22.09 -1.61
N PHE A 116 -17.28 23.24 -2.08
CA PHE A 116 -17.37 24.50 -1.35
C PHE A 116 -18.77 25.09 -1.43
N THR A 117 -19.29 25.49 -0.28
CA THR A 117 -20.63 26.08 -0.14
C THR A 117 -20.62 27.62 -0.21
N ASP A 118 -19.43 28.21 -0.15
CA ASP A 118 -19.19 29.64 -0.28
C ASP A 118 -18.79 30.00 -1.72
N GLU A 119 -17.51 30.00 -2.06
CA GLU A 119 -16.98 30.32 -3.38
C GLU A 119 -16.44 29.06 -4.07
N GLN A 120 -17.15 28.57 -5.09
CA GLN A 120 -16.75 27.40 -5.89
C GLN A 120 -15.64 27.75 -6.89
N ARG A 121 -14.51 28.18 -6.40
CA ARG A 121 -13.32 28.50 -7.19
C ARG A 121 -12.07 27.86 -6.60
N VAL A 122 -11.03 27.76 -7.43
CA VAL A 122 -9.70 27.31 -7.01
C VAL A 122 -9.14 28.28 -5.96
N PRO A 123 -8.61 27.80 -4.82
CA PRO A 123 -7.87 28.63 -3.86
C PRO A 123 -6.67 29.30 -4.54
N ASN A 124 -6.48 30.59 -4.31
CA ASN A 124 -5.36 31.35 -4.85
C ASN A 124 -4.40 31.82 -3.74
N ARG A 125 -3.33 32.55 -4.11
CA ARG A 125 -2.33 33.04 -3.14
C ARG A 125 -2.92 33.83 -1.99
N TYR A 126 -3.96 34.64 -2.24
CA TYR A 126 -4.56 35.50 -1.23
C TYR A 126 -5.40 34.71 -0.21
N ASP A 127 -6.01 33.61 -0.65
CA ASP A 127 -6.68 32.68 0.25
C ASP A 127 -5.66 31.95 1.15
N LEU A 128 -4.55 31.49 0.56
CA LEU A 128 -3.50 30.80 1.30
C LEU A 128 -2.70 31.74 2.20
N ASP A 129 -2.58 33.03 1.88
CA ASP A 129 -2.01 34.06 2.76
C ASP A 129 -2.82 34.23 4.04
N ARG A 130 -4.11 33.92 4.03
CA ARG A 130 -4.94 33.86 5.23
C ARG A 130 -4.52 32.75 6.18
N ILE A 131 -3.85 31.69 5.69
CA ILE A 131 -3.29 30.64 6.53
C ILE A 131 -2.07 31.19 7.25
N THR A 132 -1.07 31.64 6.50
CA THR A 132 0.15 32.31 6.98
C THR A 132 0.90 32.95 5.82
N THR A 133 1.66 34.01 6.12
CA THR A 133 2.61 34.66 5.20
C THR A 133 4.07 34.42 5.60
N ASP A 134 4.34 33.73 6.70
CA ASP A 134 5.68 33.56 7.26
C ASP A 134 6.44 32.38 6.66
N ILE A 135 5.71 31.32 6.28
CA ILE A 135 6.25 30.09 5.69
C ILE A 135 5.56 29.78 4.35
N PRO A 136 6.20 29.05 3.43
CA PRO A 136 5.54 28.60 2.20
C PRO A 136 4.42 27.59 2.51
N VAL A 137 3.28 27.81 1.86
CA VAL A 137 2.10 26.92 1.87
C VAL A 137 1.83 26.48 0.45
N VAL A 138 1.74 25.16 0.24
CA VAL A 138 1.44 24.55 -1.07
C VAL A 138 0.34 23.51 -0.90
N LEU A 139 -0.79 23.70 -1.59
CA LEU A 139 -1.94 22.80 -1.51
C LEU A 139 -2.29 22.25 -2.89
N SER A 140 -2.42 20.92 -3.01
CA SER A 140 -2.89 20.29 -4.25
C SER A 140 -4.36 19.92 -4.20
N ARG A 141 -5.02 20.09 -5.34
CA ARG A 141 -6.36 19.55 -5.57
C ARG A 141 -6.34 18.02 -5.54
N ILE A 142 -7.45 17.41 -5.13
CA ILE A 142 -7.59 15.95 -5.04
C ILE A 142 -7.24 15.20 -6.35
N CYS A 143 -7.40 15.83 -7.51
CA CYS A 143 -7.04 15.23 -8.79
C CYS A 143 -5.54 15.28 -9.13
N GLY A 144 -4.73 16.07 -8.39
CA GLY A 144 -3.30 16.25 -8.65
C GLY A 144 -2.93 17.18 -9.80
N HIS A 145 -3.91 17.65 -10.61
CA HIS A 145 -3.69 18.49 -11.80
C HIS A 145 -3.73 20.00 -11.52
N VAL A 146 -3.97 20.39 -10.28
CA VAL A 146 -3.98 21.81 -9.85
C VAL A 146 -3.28 21.91 -8.50
N ALA A 147 -2.36 22.87 -8.37
CA ALA A 147 -1.73 23.25 -7.11
C ALA A 147 -1.91 24.73 -6.85
N SER A 148 -2.01 25.11 -5.57
CA SER A 148 -2.10 26.49 -5.11
C SER A 148 -0.97 26.79 -4.14
N ALA A 149 -0.38 27.99 -4.23
CA ALA A 149 0.73 28.42 -3.40
C ALA A 149 0.48 29.83 -2.84
N ASN A 150 0.91 30.06 -1.58
CA ASN A 150 0.79 31.38 -0.96
C ASN A 150 1.84 32.37 -1.47
N SER A 151 1.75 33.64 -1.07
CA SER A 151 2.69 34.68 -1.46
C SER A 151 4.14 34.38 -1.05
N LYS A 152 4.34 33.74 0.10
CA LYS A 152 5.68 33.34 0.55
C LYS A 152 6.31 32.27 -0.33
N ALA A 153 5.53 31.31 -0.79
CA ALA A 153 6.00 30.31 -1.75
C ALA A 153 6.37 30.95 -3.10
N LEU A 154 5.54 31.87 -3.61
CA LEU A 154 5.84 32.59 -4.86
C LEU A 154 7.09 33.45 -4.75
N GLU A 155 7.32 34.13 -3.61
CA GLU A 155 8.56 34.88 -3.33
C GLU A 155 9.80 33.97 -3.46
N LEU A 156 9.79 32.80 -2.79
CA LEU A 156 10.89 31.84 -2.82
C LEU A 156 11.13 31.24 -4.21
N LEU A 157 10.11 31.15 -5.05
CA LEU A 157 10.19 30.71 -6.44
C LEU A 157 10.67 31.81 -7.41
N GLY A 158 10.72 33.08 -6.95
CA GLY A 158 10.96 34.23 -7.82
C GLY A 158 9.78 34.51 -8.78
N LEU A 159 8.57 34.15 -8.39
CA LEU A 159 7.32 34.30 -9.13
C LEU A 159 6.33 35.27 -8.46
N ASP A 160 6.82 36.13 -7.60
CA ASP A 160 5.98 37.06 -6.82
C ASP A 160 5.49 38.28 -7.62
N LYS A 161 6.14 38.59 -8.75
CA LYS A 161 5.87 39.78 -9.59
C LYS A 161 5.56 39.45 -11.04
N GLU A 162 6.26 38.51 -11.61
CA GLU A 162 6.13 38.15 -13.01
C GLU A 162 6.00 36.62 -13.17
N GLY A 163 5.07 36.20 -14.01
CA GLY A 163 4.92 34.80 -14.41
C GLY A 163 5.92 34.43 -15.49
N ARG A 164 6.13 33.12 -15.64
CA ARG A 164 6.88 32.57 -16.77
C ARG A 164 6.06 31.54 -17.51
N GLN A 165 6.29 31.38 -18.79
CA GLN A 165 5.71 30.27 -19.55
C GLN A 165 6.42 28.96 -19.20
N ILE A 166 5.63 27.89 -19.11
CA ILE A 166 6.11 26.54 -18.86
C ILE A 166 5.54 25.60 -19.93
N GLU A 167 6.29 24.58 -20.28
CA GLU A 167 5.85 23.55 -21.22
C GLU A 167 4.86 22.60 -20.52
N GLY A 168 3.74 22.32 -21.20
CA GLY A 168 2.75 21.35 -20.72
C GLY A 168 1.92 21.78 -19.52
N GLY A 169 1.94 23.07 -19.12
CA GLY A 169 1.13 23.56 -18.00
C GLY A 169 1.02 25.08 -17.96
N THR A 170 0.37 25.62 -16.91
CA THR A 170 0.22 27.07 -16.74
C THR A 170 0.59 27.52 -15.34
N ILE A 171 1.05 28.77 -15.25
CA ILE A 171 1.09 29.58 -14.03
C ILE A 171 0.06 30.69 -14.24
N GLU A 172 -1.06 30.63 -13.53
CA GLU A 172 -2.11 31.62 -13.70
C GLU A 172 -1.70 32.97 -13.14
N THR A 173 -2.18 34.05 -13.77
CA THR A 173 -1.92 35.44 -13.36
C THR A 173 -3.23 36.18 -13.09
N ASP A 174 -3.14 37.23 -12.28
CA ASP A 174 -4.23 38.18 -12.11
C ASP A 174 -4.36 39.13 -13.33
N GLU A 175 -5.28 40.09 -13.26
CA GLU A 175 -5.53 41.10 -14.30
C GLU A 175 -4.32 42.02 -14.59
N ASN A 176 -3.36 42.07 -13.70
CA ASN A 176 -2.12 42.85 -13.83
C ASN A 176 -0.95 42.01 -14.34
N GLY A 177 -1.17 40.73 -14.66
CA GLY A 177 -0.13 39.80 -15.09
C GLY A 177 0.72 39.23 -13.96
N VAL A 178 0.35 39.45 -12.70
CA VAL A 178 1.05 38.93 -11.53
C VAL A 178 0.55 37.52 -11.21
N PRO A 179 1.44 36.53 -10.96
CA PRO A 179 1.04 35.17 -10.59
C PRO A 179 0.09 35.15 -9.39
N ASN A 180 -1.08 34.54 -9.59
CA ASN A 180 -2.11 34.43 -8.55
C ASN A 180 -1.92 33.22 -7.64
N GLY A 181 -0.84 32.44 -7.83
CA GLY A 181 -0.52 31.27 -7.03
C GLY A 181 -1.13 29.96 -7.52
N ILE A 182 -1.84 29.94 -8.62
CA ILE A 182 -2.44 28.72 -9.20
C ILE A 182 -1.53 28.17 -10.29
N PHE A 183 -1.24 26.86 -10.19
CA PHE A 183 -0.42 26.08 -11.12
C PHE A 183 -1.24 24.93 -11.65
N THR A 184 -1.19 24.67 -12.95
CA THR A 184 -1.94 23.57 -13.57
C THR A 184 -1.03 22.63 -14.37
N GLU A 185 -1.46 21.38 -14.52
CA GLU A 185 -0.81 20.34 -15.33
C GLU A 185 0.69 20.23 -15.04
N GLY A 186 1.56 20.36 -16.06
CA GLY A 186 3.02 20.32 -15.89
C GLY A 186 3.61 21.37 -14.94
N GLY A 187 2.80 22.37 -14.54
CA GLY A 187 3.18 23.39 -13.56
C GLY A 187 3.05 22.95 -12.11
N THR A 188 2.25 21.93 -11.82
CA THR A 188 1.88 21.55 -10.45
C THR A 188 3.06 21.17 -9.56
N GLY A 189 4.13 20.65 -10.13
CA GLY A 189 5.35 20.29 -9.41
C GLY A 189 6.23 21.49 -8.99
N ILE A 190 6.07 22.64 -9.66
CA ILE A 190 6.94 23.80 -9.45
C ILE A 190 6.91 24.30 -7.99
N PRO A 191 5.75 24.52 -7.35
CA PRO A 191 5.71 25.02 -5.99
C PRO A 191 6.28 24.04 -4.95
N TYR A 192 6.39 22.76 -5.27
CA TYR A 192 7.01 21.77 -4.39
C TYR A 192 8.55 21.82 -4.38
N THR A 193 9.18 22.46 -5.38
CA THR A 193 10.65 22.55 -5.45
C THR A 193 11.28 23.38 -4.33
N ILE A 194 10.50 24.25 -3.69
CA ILE A 194 10.97 25.07 -2.54
C ILE A 194 10.52 24.47 -1.20
N MET A 195 9.75 23.39 -1.21
CA MET A 195 9.37 22.74 0.02
C MET A 195 10.58 22.01 0.64
N PRO A 196 10.63 21.92 1.98
CA PRO A 196 11.74 21.26 2.64
C PRO A 196 11.87 19.82 2.12
N GLN A 197 13.10 19.43 1.82
CA GLN A 197 13.41 18.03 1.55
C GLN A 197 13.09 17.22 2.80
N VAL A 198 12.49 16.03 2.61
CA VAL A 198 12.22 15.12 3.73
C VAL A 198 13.56 14.69 4.33
N ASP A 199 13.87 15.16 5.53
CA ASP A 199 15.05 14.70 6.25
C ASP A 199 14.82 13.34 6.91
N THR A 200 15.90 12.69 7.34
CA THR A 200 15.82 11.36 7.96
C THR A 200 14.98 11.37 9.24
N ALA A 201 14.98 12.45 10.03
CA ALA A 201 14.21 12.53 11.27
C ALA A 201 12.70 12.63 10.99
N ALA A 202 12.30 13.40 9.99
CA ALA A 202 10.92 13.45 9.51
C ALA A 202 10.47 12.09 8.96
N MET A 203 11.34 11.41 8.20
CA MET A 203 11.07 10.10 7.65
C MET A 203 10.89 9.03 8.74
N VAL A 204 11.71 9.06 9.81
CA VAL A 204 11.53 8.19 11.00
C VAL A 204 10.16 8.42 11.64
N LYS A 205 9.77 9.69 11.82
CA LYS A 205 8.47 10.03 12.38
C LYS A 205 7.31 9.57 11.48
N ASP A 206 7.45 9.71 10.18
CA ASP A 206 6.46 9.21 9.21
C ASP A 206 6.38 7.68 9.25
N PHE A 207 7.50 6.98 9.34
CA PHE A 207 7.54 5.53 9.56
C PHE A 207 6.82 5.12 10.85
N GLU A 208 7.04 5.82 11.96
CA GLU A 208 6.37 5.57 13.24
C GLU A 208 4.85 5.76 13.12
N ILE A 209 4.38 6.88 12.51
CA ILE A 209 2.96 7.16 12.31
C ILE A 209 2.32 6.09 11.42
N GLY A 210 2.93 5.77 10.27
CA GLY A 210 2.43 4.76 9.34
C GLY A 210 2.37 3.38 9.99
N SER A 211 3.39 3.00 10.76
CA SER A 211 3.44 1.72 11.49
C SER A 211 2.35 1.61 12.55
N GLN A 212 2.14 2.65 13.35
CA GLN A 212 1.08 2.66 14.37
C GLN A 212 -0.30 2.56 13.74
N TYR A 213 -0.51 3.27 12.62
CA TYR A 213 -1.77 3.16 11.88
C TYR A 213 -1.98 1.74 11.33
N ALA A 214 -0.98 1.16 10.67
CA ALA A 214 -1.04 -0.20 10.14
C ALA A 214 -1.33 -1.24 11.25
N LEU A 215 -0.66 -1.14 12.40
CA LEU A 215 -0.92 -1.99 13.57
C LEU A 215 -2.34 -1.84 14.10
N SER A 216 -2.90 -0.62 14.10
CA SER A 216 -4.30 -0.39 14.49
C SER A 216 -5.31 -1.03 13.53
N ARG A 217 -4.87 -1.40 12.32
CA ARG A 217 -5.65 -2.12 11.30
C ARG A 217 -5.35 -3.62 11.25
N GLY A 218 -4.53 -4.13 12.18
CA GLY A 218 -4.19 -5.55 12.28
C GLY A 218 -3.05 -5.99 11.37
N ILE A 219 -2.36 -5.06 10.72
CA ILE A 219 -1.20 -5.36 9.88
C ILE A 219 0.02 -5.55 10.78
N THR A 220 0.60 -6.74 10.76
CA THR A 220 1.81 -7.10 11.52
C THR A 220 3.05 -7.20 10.65
N SER A 221 2.86 -7.27 9.33
CA SER A 221 3.93 -7.39 8.35
C SER A 221 3.59 -6.62 7.08
N VAL A 222 4.59 -6.03 6.44
CA VAL A 222 4.44 -5.27 5.19
C VAL A 222 5.54 -5.61 4.19
N GLN A 223 5.17 -5.63 2.90
CA GLN A 223 6.11 -5.62 1.79
C GLN A 223 6.02 -4.23 1.15
N SER A 224 6.92 -3.34 1.52
CA SER A 224 6.76 -1.90 1.28
C SER A 224 7.74 -1.36 0.25
N ASN A 225 7.22 -0.61 -0.73
CA ASN A 225 8.02 0.09 -1.74
C ASN A 225 8.25 1.55 -1.35
N ASP A 226 9.07 1.78 -0.34
CA ASP A 226 9.49 3.12 0.04
C ASP A 226 10.89 3.49 -0.50
N ALA A 227 11.75 2.50 -0.83
CA ALA A 227 13.12 2.71 -1.24
C ALA A 227 13.27 2.84 -2.76
N GLY A 228 13.77 3.99 -3.24
CA GLY A 228 14.14 4.20 -4.64
C GLY A 228 13.12 4.96 -5.48
N ASN A 229 12.17 5.67 -4.85
CA ASN A 229 11.36 6.65 -5.57
C ASN A 229 11.96 8.07 -5.43
N SER A 230 11.44 9.02 -6.20
CA SER A 230 11.97 10.40 -6.25
C SER A 230 11.97 11.12 -4.88
N SER A 231 11.07 10.75 -3.96
CA SER A 231 10.95 11.39 -2.64
C SER A 231 11.83 10.71 -1.58
N TYR A 232 12.18 9.44 -1.79
CA TYR A 232 12.86 8.60 -0.80
C TYR A 232 14.05 7.87 -1.42
N PRO A 233 15.26 8.48 -1.43
CA PRO A 233 16.46 7.86 -1.97
C PRO A 233 16.78 6.53 -1.28
N LYS A 234 17.05 5.48 -2.07
CA LYS A 234 17.34 4.12 -1.59
C LYS A 234 18.28 4.04 -0.39
N PRO A 235 19.50 4.64 -0.47
CA PRO A 235 20.46 4.49 0.62
C PRO A 235 19.95 5.08 1.94
N VAL A 236 19.20 6.18 1.87
CA VAL A 236 18.66 6.86 3.06
C VAL A 236 17.58 6.03 3.74
N VAL A 237 16.63 5.50 2.95
CA VAL A 237 15.54 4.64 3.49
C VAL A 237 16.11 3.36 4.08
N ILE A 238 16.98 2.66 3.35
CA ILE A 238 17.58 1.40 3.80
C ILE A 238 18.38 1.62 5.08
N GLN A 239 19.20 2.68 5.15
CA GLN A 239 19.97 3.01 6.34
C GLN A 239 19.06 3.33 7.53
N MET A 240 18.02 4.12 7.32
CA MET A 240 17.02 4.46 8.36
C MET A 240 16.36 3.20 8.94
N LEU A 241 15.87 2.31 8.07
CA LEU A 241 15.21 1.07 8.50
C LEU A 241 16.20 0.14 9.23
N ALA A 242 17.44 0.03 8.74
CA ALA A 242 18.47 -0.75 9.41
C ALA A 242 18.81 -0.18 10.80
N ASP A 243 18.88 1.14 10.94
CA ASP A 243 19.15 1.79 12.22
C ASP A 243 17.99 1.60 13.21
N LEU A 244 16.73 1.68 12.75
CA LEU A 244 15.56 1.38 13.57
C LEU A 244 15.55 -0.10 14.01
N CYS A 245 15.92 -1.01 13.12
CA CYS A 245 16.02 -2.43 13.42
C CYS A 245 17.09 -2.70 14.49
N ARG A 246 18.32 -2.17 14.33
CA ARG A 246 19.41 -2.29 15.32
C ARG A 246 19.04 -1.71 16.69
N GLN A 247 18.22 -0.66 16.72
CA GLN A 247 17.74 -0.03 17.93
C GLN A 247 16.56 -0.77 18.58
N GLY A 248 16.05 -1.86 17.98
CA GLY A 248 14.86 -2.57 18.45
C GLY A 248 13.56 -1.76 18.33
N LYS A 249 13.51 -0.82 17.39
CA LYS A 249 12.38 0.09 17.17
C LYS A 249 11.50 -0.30 15.97
N MET A 250 11.64 -1.49 15.43
CA MET A 250 10.74 -2.01 14.40
C MET A 250 9.47 -2.56 15.08
N PRO A 251 8.31 -1.90 14.92
CA PRO A 251 7.09 -2.31 15.62
C PRO A 251 6.32 -3.40 14.87
N LEU A 252 6.64 -3.60 13.58
CA LEU A 252 6.09 -4.62 12.69
C LEU A 252 7.21 -5.19 11.81
N ARG A 253 6.91 -6.28 11.08
CA ARG A 253 7.87 -6.87 10.14
C ARG A 253 7.85 -6.11 8.82
N TYR A 254 9.01 -5.81 8.29
CA TYR A 254 9.17 -5.00 7.10
C TYR A 254 10.09 -5.67 6.07
N ARG A 255 9.56 -5.98 4.90
CA ARG A 255 10.33 -6.37 3.73
C ARG A 255 10.35 -5.23 2.73
N ALA A 256 11.54 -4.70 2.42
CA ALA A 256 11.69 -3.62 1.46
C ALA A 256 11.57 -4.13 0.01
N GLN A 257 10.66 -3.57 -0.77
CA GLN A 257 10.65 -3.64 -2.23
C GLN A 257 11.44 -2.43 -2.74
N VAL A 258 12.50 -2.67 -3.52
CA VAL A 258 13.49 -1.64 -3.89
C VAL A 258 13.39 -1.33 -5.38
N SER A 259 13.16 -0.06 -5.74
CA SER A 259 13.09 0.41 -7.13
C SER A 259 14.46 0.88 -7.64
N PHE A 260 14.69 0.72 -8.95
CA PHE A 260 15.91 1.12 -9.64
C PHE A 260 15.56 1.81 -10.96
N ASP A 261 16.38 2.80 -11.34
CA ASP A 261 16.18 3.57 -12.56
C ASP A 261 16.79 2.86 -13.79
N SER A 262 17.77 1.98 -13.57
CA SER A 262 18.38 1.20 -14.65
C SER A 262 18.90 -0.17 -14.19
N PRO A 263 19.07 -1.14 -15.11
CA PRO A 263 19.70 -2.43 -14.82
C PRO A 263 21.13 -2.30 -14.32
N GLU A 264 21.89 -1.30 -14.80
CA GLU A 264 23.26 -1.02 -14.38
C GLU A 264 23.32 -0.58 -12.92
N GLU A 265 22.36 0.25 -12.49
CA GLU A 265 22.21 0.64 -11.09
C GLU A 265 21.87 -0.55 -10.22
N LEU A 266 20.91 -1.40 -10.64
CA LEU A 266 20.58 -2.64 -9.94
C LEU A 266 21.80 -3.55 -9.82
N GLU A 267 22.56 -3.73 -10.91
CA GLU A 267 23.74 -4.59 -10.92
C GLU A 267 24.82 -4.04 -9.97
N ALA A 268 25.08 -2.74 -10.01
CA ALA A 268 26.05 -2.10 -9.12
C ALA A 268 25.64 -2.25 -7.65
N PHE A 269 24.36 -2.05 -7.34
CA PHE A 269 23.84 -2.20 -5.99
C PHE A 269 23.92 -3.66 -5.49
N ALA A 270 23.52 -4.63 -6.32
CA ALA A 270 23.58 -6.04 -5.97
C ALA A 270 25.02 -6.54 -5.83
N ALA A 271 25.94 -6.14 -6.73
CA ALA A 271 27.35 -6.50 -6.67
C ALA A 271 28.05 -5.93 -5.42
N ALA A 272 27.57 -4.81 -4.89
CA ALA A 272 28.07 -4.22 -3.65
C ALA A 272 27.45 -4.86 -2.38
N GLY A 273 26.66 -5.93 -2.50
CA GLY A 273 25.97 -6.57 -1.37
C GLY A 273 24.75 -5.78 -0.87
N GLY A 274 24.16 -4.94 -1.71
CA GLY A 274 23.05 -4.06 -1.31
C GLY A 274 21.78 -4.79 -0.88
N PHE A 275 21.63 -6.06 -1.24
CA PHE A 275 20.53 -6.93 -0.80
C PHE A 275 20.94 -7.88 0.35
N ASP A 276 22.18 -7.82 0.81
CA ASP A 276 22.61 -8.60 1.96
C ASP A 276 21.87 -8.13 3.22
N GLN A 277 21.66 -9.07 4.15
CA GLN A 277 21.07 -8.74 5.44
C GLN A 277 21.92 -7.67 6.16
N PRO A 278 21.39 -6.50 6.52
CA PRO A 278 22.17 -5.47 7.20
C PRO A 278 22.71 -5.99 8.54
N GLU A 279 24.00 -5.77 8.78
CA GLU A 279 24.67 -6.22 9.99
C GLU A 279 23.97 -5.72 11.27
N GLY A 280 23.74 -6.60 12.23
CA GLY A 280 23.07 -6.30 13.50
C GLY A 280 21.54 -6.14 13.42
N CYS A 281 20.94 -6.37 12.25
CA CYS A 281 19.48 -6.38 12.08
C CYS A 281 18.93 -7.80 12.22
N ASP A 282 17.80 -7.92 12.93
CA ASP A 282 17.03 -9.17 12.99
C ASP A 282 16.37 -9.43 11.62
N PRO A 283 16.70 -10.52 10.90
CA PRO A 283 16.09 -10.85 9.61
C PRO A 283 14.60 -11.17 9.73
N ASN A 284 14.09 -11.44 10.92
CA ASN A 284 12.67 -11.64 11.16
C ASN A 284 11.89 -10.31 11.25
N LEU A 285 12.58 -9.18 11.40
CA LEU A 285 11.95 -7.85 11.52
C LEU A 285 12.21 -6.97 10.29
N PHE A 286 13.41 -7.06 9.68
CA PHE A 286 13.74 -6.26 8.51
C PHE A 286 14.55 -7.06 7.51
N THR A 287 14.06 -7.12 6.26
CA THR A 287 14.78 -7.72 5.13
C THR A 287 14.71 -6.82 3.90
N LEU A 288 15.71 -6.95 3.05
CA LEU A 288 15.73 -6.38 1.71
C LEU A 288 15.21 -7.45 0.75
N GLY A 289 14.17 -7.11 0.02
CA GLY A 289 13.38 -8.11 -0.71
C GLY A 289 13.46 -8.00 -2.21
N SER A 290 12.31 -7.81 -2.88
CA SER A 290 12.24 -7.80 -4.32
C SER A 290 12.76 -6.52 -4.96
N VAL A 291 13.23 -6.65 -6.19
CA VAL A 291 13.37 -5.54 -7.14
C VAL A 291 11.97 -5.15 -7.61
N LYS A 292 11.56 -3.90 -7.37
CA LYS A 292 10.24 -3.36 -7.76
C LYS A 292 10.36 -2.61 -9.08
N LEU A 293 9.55 -3.02 -10.06
CA LEU A 293 9.48 -2.41 -11.39
C LEU A 293 8.06 -1.94 -11.72
N PHE A 294 7.96 -1.06 -12.73
CA PHE A 294 6.71 -0.51 -13.23
C PHE A 294 6.66 -0.72 -14.75
N LYS A 295 5.74 -1.56 -15.22
CA LYS A 295 5.59 -1.84 -16.66
C LYS A 295 4.73 -0.79 -17.35
N ASP A 296 3.65 -0.34 -16.68
CA ASP A 296 2.67 0.59 -17.25
C ASP A 296 2.11 1.55 -16.19
N GLY A 297 1.02 2.23 -16.52
CA GLY A 297 0.36 3.20 -15.66
C GLY A 297 -0.89 2.65 -14.95
N SER A 298 -2.03 3.34 -15.04
CA SER A 298 -3.27 3.00 -14.31
C SER A 298 -4.49 2.88 -15.24
N LEU A 299 -5.48 2.08 -14.83
CA LEU A 299 -6.76 2.00 -15.55
C LEU A 299 -7.49 3.35 -15.49
N GLY A 300 -7.52 3.98 -14.30
CA GLY A 300 -8.16 5.29 -14.07
C GLY A 300 -7.65 6.39 -14.99
N GLY A 301 -6.33 6.44 -15.23
CA GLY A 301 -5.66 7.39 -16.11
C GLY A 301 -5.68 7.01 -17.60
N ARG A 302 -6.19 5.84 -17.98
CA ARG A 302 -6.04 5.24 -19.31
C ARG A 302 -4.57 5.14 -19.75
N THR A 303 -3.70 4.86 -18.80
CA THR A 303 -2.26 4.68 -19.01
C THR A 303 -1.80 3.23 -18.78
N GLY A 304 -2.69 2.33 -18.34
CA GLY A 304 -2.47 0.89 -18.39
C GLY A 304 -2.32 0.42 -19.84
N THR A 305 -1.27 -0.35 -20.15
CA THR A 305 -0.95 -0.74 -21.53
C THR A 305 -1.81 -1.91 -21.99
N MET A 306 -2.63 -1.66 -23.01
CA MET A 306 -3.66 -2.57 -23.50
C MET A 306 -3.28 -3.20 -24.84
N ARG A 307 -3.74 -4.44 -25.12
CA ARG A 307 -3.65 -5.07 -26.45
C ARG A 307 -4.53 -4.38 -27.50
N HIS A 308 -5.63 -3.77 -27.04
CA HIS A 308 -6.58 -3.02 -27.86
C HIS A 308 -6.70 -1.61 -27.32
N GLU A 309 -7.17 -0.67 -28.15
CA GLU A 309 -7.44 0.70 -27.70
C GLU A 309 -8.50 0.74 -26.60
N TYR A 310 -8.43 1.74 -25.73
CA TYR A 310 -9.50 2.01 -24.79
C TYR A 310 -10.79 2.36 -25.53
N LEU A 311 -11.90 1.70 -25.20
CA LEU A 311 -13.16 1.89 -25.93
C LEU A 311 -13.75 3.29 -25.76
N ASP A 312 -13.46 3.95 -24.65
CA ASP A 312 -13.88 5.31 -24.33
C ASP A 312 -12.82 6.38 -24.67
N ASP A 313 -11.71 5.98 -25.32
CA ASP A 313 -10.63 6.87 -25.76
C ASP A 313 -9.92 6.29 -27.01
N PRO A 314 -10.58 6.33 -28.18
CA PRO A 314 -10.07 5.73 -29.42
C PRO A 314 -8.67 6.24 -29.80
N GLY A 315 -7.80 5.31 -30.18
CA GLY A 315 -6.39 5.58 -30.51
C GLY A 315 -5.44 5.53 -29.31
N ASN A 316 -5.95 5.43 -28.09
CA ASN A 316 -5.15 5.27 -26.89
C ASN A 316 -4.99 3.79 -26.51
N TYR A 317 -3.74 3.30 -26.40
CA TYR A 317 -3.36 1.93 -25.98
C TYR A 317 -2.66 1.92 -24.62
N GLY A 318 -2.65 3.04 -23.91
CA GLY A 318 -1.91 3.22 -22.67
C GLY A 318 -0.46 3.68 -22.87
N VAL A 319 0.32 3.63 -21.81
CA VAL A 319 1.71 4.11 -21.77
C VAL A 319 2.61 3.04 -21.17
N GLU A 320 3.57 2.57 -21.94
CA GLU A 320 4.60 1.68 -21.46
C GLU A 320 5.64 2.48 -20.65
N SER A 321 5.74 2.23 -19.33
CA SER A 321 6.71 2.89 -18.45
C SER A 321 8.09 2.29 -18.54
N THR A 322 8.17 0.97 -18.78
CA THR A 322 9.44 0.24 -18.97
C THR A 322 9.33 -0.64 -20.21
N SER A 323 10.19 -0.42 -21.20
CA SER A 323 10.19 -1.19 -22.44
C SER A 323 10.55 -2.68 -22.19
N ASP A 324 10.12 -3.58 -23.08
CA ASP A 324 10.42 -5.00 -22.97
C ASP A 324 11.92 -5.30 -22.90
N ALA A 325 12.72 -4.58 -23.69
CA ALA A 325 14.18 -4.75 -23.67
C ALA A 325 14.78 -4.34 -22.32
N LEU A 326 14.26 -3.30 -21.70
CA LEU A 326 14.71 -2.85 -20.38
C LEU A 326 14.24 -3.80 -19.28
N MET A 327 12.99 -4.30 -19.36
CA MET A 327 12.47 -5.35 -18.47
C MET A 327 13.32 -6.62 -18.55
N ASP A 328 13.67 -7.08 -19.75
CA ASP A 328 14.54 -8.25 -19.92
C ASP A 328 15.90 -8.04 -19.25
N ALA A 329 16.50 -6.87 -19.42
CA ALA A 329 17.78 -6.56 -18.80
C ALA A 329 17.69 -6.57 -17.26
N PHE A 330 16.65 -5.99 -16.68
CA PHE A 330 16.38 -6.09 -15.23
C PHE A 330 16.21 -7.53 -14.76
N CYS A 331 15.41 -8.33 -15.48
CA CYS A 331 15.18 -9.73 -15.13
C CYS A 331 16.48 -10.56 -15.19
N GLN A 332 17.35 -10.31 -16.19
CA GLN A 332 18.65 -11.00 -16.31
C GLN A 332 19.60 -10.64 -15.15
N VAL A 333 19.65 -9.37 -14.76
CA VAL A 333 20.44 -8.94 -13.59
C VAL A 333 19.86 -9.57 -12.33
N ALA A 334 18.54 -9.54 -12.14
CA ALA A 334 17.89 -10.16 -10.98
C ALA A 334 18.17 -11.69 -10.90
N ASP A 335 18.07 -12.43 -12.02
CA ASP A 335 18.40 -13.87 -12.04
C ASP A 335 19.86 -14.14 -11.72
N LYS A 336 20.78 -13.32 -12.26
CA LYS A 336 22.23 -13.40 -11.97
C LYS A 336 22.55 -13.34 -10.49
N TYR A 337 21.83 -12.48 -9.75
CA TYR A 337 22.05 -12.29 -8.30
C TYR A 337 21.04 -13.05 -7.43
N GLY A 338 20.16 -13.87 -8.01
CA GLY A 338 19.16 -14.63 -7.26
C GLY A 338 18.07 -13.78 -6.61
N LEU A 339 17.72 -12.63 -7.20
CA LEU A 339 16.77 -11.67 -6.67
C LEU A 339 15.37 -11.90 -7.23
N GLN A 340 14.36 -11.74 -6.40
CA GLN A 340 12.97 -11.67 -6.82
C GLN A 340 12.70 -10.35 -7.55
N VAL A 341 11.86 -10.38 -8.59
CA VAL A 341 11.29 -9.19 -9.23
C VAL A 341 9.79 -9.14 -8.96
N THR A 342 9.27 -7.99 -8.58
CA THR A 342 7.83 -7.71 -8.46
C THR A 342 7.48 -6.53 -9.35
N THR A 343 6.55 -6.72 -10.29
CA THR A 343 6.26 -5.71 -11.31
C THR A 343 4.83 -5.23 -11.23
N HIS A 344 4.65 -3.91 -11.18
CA HIS A 344 3.36 -3.25 -11.37
C HIS A 344 2.89 -3.45 -12.80
N VAL A 345 1.71 -4.04 -12.96
CA VAL A 345 1.06 -4.30 -14.24
C VAL A 345 -0.46 -4.13 -14.14
N ILE A 346 -1.04 -3.30 -15.00
CA ILE A 346 -2.46 -2.97 -15.02
C ILE A 346 -3.13 -3.52 -16.29
N GLY A 347 -2.68 -3.08 -17.46
CA GLY A 347 -3.26 -3.49 -18.73
C GLY A 347 -2.88 -4.90 -19.15
N ASP A 348 -3.74 -5.54 -19.93
CA ASP A 348 -3.55 -6.93 -20.38
C ASP A 348 -2.29 -7.13 -21.24
N LYS A 349 -1.88 -6.12 -21.99
CA LYS A 349 -0.62 -6.13 -22.74
C LYS A 349 0.58 -6.06 -21.79
N ALA A 350 0.54 -5.19 -20.76
CA ALA A 350 1.59 -5.09 -19.77
C ALA A 350 1.76 -6.38 -18.98
N VAL A 351 0.65 -7.03 -18.62
CA VAL A 351 0.66 -8.35 -17.97
C VAL A 351 1.29 -9.39 -18.88
N GLU A 352 0.86 -9.47 -20.16
CA GLU A 352 1.38 -10.43 -21.13
C GLU A 352 2.88 -10.30 -21.36
N ASP A 353 3.36 -9.07 -21.56
CA ASP A 353 4.77 -8.77 -21.82
C ASP A 353 5.64 -9.12 -20.58
N THR A 354 5.18 -8.74 -19.38
CA THR A 354 5.89 -9.06 -18.14
C THR A 354 5.98 -10.56 -17.89
N VAL A 355 4.89 -11.31 -18.14
CA VAL A 355 4.92 -12.78 -18.08
C VAL A 355 5.94 -13.31 -19.08
N GLY A 356 5.97 -12.78 -20.31
CA GLY A 356 6.96 -13.15 -21.33
C GLY A 356 8.40 -12.86 -20.91
N ASN A 357 8.64 -11.75 -20.22
CA ASN A 357 9.97 -11.41 -19.69
C ASN A 357 10.38 -12.37 -18.54
N TYR A 358 9.46 -12.70 -17.63
CA TYR A 358 9.74 -13.66 -16.57
C TYR A 358 10.01 -15.07 -17.10
N GLU A 359 9.26 -15.52 -18.11
CA GLU A 359 9.45 -16.84 -18.73
C GLU A 359 10.88 -17.05 -19.26
N LYS A 360 11.59 -16.00 -19.68
CA LYS A 360 12.96 -16.08 -20.17
C LYS A 360 13.99 -16.43 -19.09
N VAL A 361 13.66 -16.12 -17.83
CA VAL A 361 14.54 -16.36 -16.66
C VAL A 361 14.05 -17.49 -15.76
N LEU A 362 12.96 -18.18 -16.12
CA LEU A 362 12.48 -19.35 -15.38
C LEU A 362 13.47 -20.51 -15.43
N ARG A 363 13.65 -21.18 -14.29
CA ARG A 363 14.54 -22.34 -14.17
C ARG A 363 13.79 -23.62 -14.49
N LYS A 364 13.98 -24.17 -15.69
CA LYS A 364 13.26 -25.37 -16.19
C LYS A 364 11.73 -25.18 -16.15
N GLY A 365 11.24 -23.98 -16.50
CA GLY A 365 9.83 -23.64 -16.50
C GLY A 365 9.22 -23.45 -15.10
N LYS A 366 10.04 -23.33 -14.06
CA LYS A 366 9.64 -23.04 -12.68
C LYS A 366 10.16 -21.69 -12.23
N ASN A 367 9.48 -21.08 -11.29
CA ASN A 367 9.75 -19.74 -10.74
C ASN A 367 10.28 -19.82 -9.28
N PRO A 368 11.49 -20.34 -9.04
CA PRO A 368 12.01 -20.49 -7.68
C PRO A 368 12.29 -19.15 -7.00
N LEU A 369 12.49 -18.08 -7.76
CA LEU A 369 12.66 -16.72 -7.25
C LEU A 369 11.34 -16.01 -6.99
N ARG A 370 10.20 -16.65 -7.32
CA ARG A 370 8.85 -16.13 -7.10
C ARG A 370 8.67 -14.72 -7.67
N HIS A 371 9.21 -14.47 -8.90
CA HIS A 371 8.87 -13.24 -9.62
C HIS A 371 7.36 -13.10 -9.65
N ALA A 372 6.83 -11.92 -9.28
CA ALA A 372 5.41 -11.77 -9.04
C ALA A 372 4.82 -10.54 -9.77
N LEU A 373 3.53 -10.59 -10.04
CA LEU A 373 2.76 -9.51 -10.64
C LEU A 373 2.01 -8.75 -9.54
N ILE A 374 2.19 -7.44 -9.48
CA ILE A 374 1.42 -6.55 -8.61
C ILE A 374 0.26 -5.98 -9.43
N HIS A 375 -0.92 -5.94 -8.86
CA HIS A 375 -2.21 -5.54 -9.43
C HIS A 375 -2.79 -6.58 -10.39
N CYS A 376 -2.14 -6.84 -11.54
CA CYS A 376 -2.62 -7.81 -12.54
C CYS A 376 -4.12 -7.62 -12.82
N GLN A 377 -4.53 -6.35 -13.09
CA GLN A 377 -5.94 -5.98 -13.08
C GLN A 377 -6.70 -6.50 -14.28
N ILE A 378 -6.21 -6.19 -15.49
CA ILE A 378 -6.90 -6.53 -16.74
C ILE A 378 -6.27 -7.79 -17.33
N THR A 379 -7.07 -8.84 -17.45
CA THR A 379 -6.61 -10.16 -17.91
C THR A 379 -7.69 -10.89 -18.70
N ASP A 380 -7.26 -11.87 -19.51
CA ASP A 380 -8.13 -12.88 -20.11
C ASP A 380 -7.79 -14.28 -19.58
N ARG A 381 -8.66 -15.23 -19.84
CA ARG A 381 -8.50 -16.61 -19.33
C ARG A 381 -7.19 -17.29 -19.81
N PRO A 382 -6.77 -17.19 -21.10
CA PRO A 382 -5.50 -17.75 -21.55
C PRO A 382 -4.28 -17.16 -20.81
N LEU A 383 -4.32 -15.86 -20.50
CA LEU A 383 -3.25 -15.18 -19.79
C LEU A 383 -3.17 -15.66 -18.33
N LEU A 384 -4.31 -15.82 -17.65
CA LEU A 384 -4.36 -16.38 -16.31
C LEU A 384 -3.80 -17.83 -16.25
N GLU A 385 -4.14 -18.67 -17.24
CA GLU A 385 -3.59 -20.02 -17.34
C GLU A 385 -2.08 -20.04 -17.59
N ARG A 386 -1.57 -19.06 -18.36
CA ARG A 386 -0.13 -18.88 -18.60
C ARG A 386 0.61 -18.46 -17.32
N ILE A 387 0.05 -17.51 -16.56
CA ILE A 387 0.56 -17.03 -15.27
C ILE A 387 0.71 -18.23 -14.30
N VAL A 388 -0.37 -19.01 -14.13
CA VAL A 388 -0.36 -20.15 -13.21
C VAL A 388 0.60 -21.25 -13.67
N LYS A 389 0.65 -21.56 -14.96
CA LYS A 389 1.58 -22.54 -15.53
C LYS A 389 3.05 -22.18 -15.29
N ALA A 390 3.36 -20.88 -15.27
CA ALA A 390 4.69 -20.34 -15.02
C ALA A 390 5.03 -20.21 -13.51
N ASP A 391 4.15 -20.65 -12.62
CA ASP A 391 4.26 -20.49 -11.16
C ASP A 391 4.47 -19.02 -10.73
N ILE A 392 3.85 -18.05 -11.41
CA ILE A 392 3.98 -16.61 -11.10
C ILE A 392 2.92 -16.24 -10.08
N PRO A 393 3.30 -15.81 -8.85
CA PRO A 393 2.36 -15.31 -7.86
C PRO A 393 1.72 -13.99 -8.30
N VAL A 394 0.47 -13.76 -7.88
CA VAL A 394 -0.26 -12.52 -8.14
C VAL A 394 -0.56 -11.81 -6.81
N MET A 395 -0.21 -10.54 -6.73
CA MET A 395 -0.37 -9.67 -5.57
C MET A 395 -1.50 -8.67 -5.87
N TYR A 396 -2.75 -9.06 -5.59
CA TYR A 396 -3.93 -8.26 -5.88
C TYR A 396 -4.22 -7.18 -4.84
N GLN A 397 -4.93 -6.13 -5.27
CA GLN A 397 -5.56 -5.11 -4.43
C GLN A 397 -7.07 -5.14 -4.66
N PRO A 398 -7.83 -6.03 -3.98
CA PRO A 398 -9.27 -6.16 -4.21
C PRO A 398 -10.05 -4.86 -4.02
N ILE A 399 -9.59 -3.95 -3.16
CA ILE A 399 -10.23 -2.66 -2.92
C ILE A 399 -10.27 -1.76 -4.17
N PHE A 400 -9.36 -1.91 -5.11
CA PHE A 400 -9.40 -1.14 -6.36
C PHE A 400 -10.68 -1.35 -7.15
N LEU A 401 -11.32 -2.52 -6.97
CA LEU A 401 -12.60 -2.80 -7.59
C LEU A 401 -13.70 -1.85 -7.13
N ASP A 402 -13.62 -1.25 -5.92
CA ASP A 402 -14.61 -0.27 -5.41
C ASP A 402 -14.83 0.88 -6.40
N TYR A 403 -13.76 1.38 -7.00
CA TYR A 403 -13.83 2.42 -8.03
C TYR A 403 -13.89 1.85 -9.45
N ASP A 404 -13.05 0.84 -9.75
CA ASP A 404 -12.82 0.39 -11.11
C ASP A 404 -14.01 -0.34 -11.73
N MET A 405 -14.91 -0.94 -10.92
CA MET A 405 -16.15 -1.54 -11.44
C MET A 405 -17.04 -0.55 -12.20
N HIS A 406 -16.93 0.74 -11.89
CA HIS A 406 -17.67 1.81 -12.58
C HIS A 406 -17.00 2.28 -13.87
N ALA A 407 -15.74 1.89 -14.09
CA ALA A 407 -14.91 2.39 -15.18
C ALA A 407 -14.46 1.30 -16.15
N VAL A 408 -14.29 0.06 -15.70
CA VAL A 408 -13.64 -1.00 -16.49
C VAL A 408 -14.45 -1.41 -17.71
N ILE A 409 -15.78 -1.56 -17.61
CA ILE A 409 -16.62 -1.96 -18.77
C ILE A 409 -16.59 -0.89 -19.87
N PRO A 410 -16.82 0.41 -19.60
CA PRO A 410 -16.67 1.46 -20.61
C PRO A 410 -15.29 1.49 -21.28
N ARG A 411 -14.22 1.13 -20.55
CA ARG A 411 -12.84 1.19 -21.02
C ARG A 411 -12.37 -0.06 -21.78
N CYS A 412 -12.75 -1.23 -21.28
CA CYS A 412 -12.21 -2.51 -21.76
C CYS A 412 -13.26 -3.42 -22.41
N GLY A 413 -14.55 -3.09 -22.30
CA GLY A 413 -15.65 -3.95 -22.73
C GLY A 413 -16.00 -5.03 -21.72
N GLU A 414 -17.21 -5.58 -21.84
CA GLU A 414 -17.76 -6.55 -20.89
C GLU A 414 -16.99 -7.88 -20.88
N GLU A 415 -16.60 -8.39 -22.05
CA GLU A 415 -15.90 -9.67 -22.18
C GLU A 415 -14.58 -9.66 -21.41
N LEU A 416 -13.71 -8.68 -21.66
CA LEU A 416 -12.41 -8.56 -20.98
C LEU A 416 -12.59 -8.22 -19.48
N SER A 417 -13.57 -7.37 -19.14
CA SER A 417 -13.88 -7.05 -17.75
C SER A 417 -14.32 -8.26 -16.94
N SER A 418 -15.00 -9.24 -17.56
CA SER A 418 -15.50 -10.45 -16.89
C SER A 418 -14.41 -11.41 -16.44
N THR A 419 -13.20 -11.30 -17.01
CA THR A 419 -12.01 -12.10 -16.69
C THR A 419 -10.92 -11.29 -15.97
N SER A 420 -11.22 -10.03 -15.65
CA SER A 420 -10.33 -9.12 -14.93
C SER A 420 -10.60 -9.15 -13.44
N TYR A 421 -9.63 -8.70 -12.62
CA TYR A 421 -9.69 -8.79 -11.15
C TYR A 421 -10.01 -10.24 -10.70
N ALA A 422 -9.26 -11.19 -11.25
CA ALA A 422 -9.55 -12.64 -11.19
C ALA A 422 -9.11 -13.27 -9.86
N PHE A 423 -9.65 -12.76 -8.75
CA PHE A 423 -9.23 -13.14 -7.38
C PHE A 423 -9.42 -14.63 -7.09
N LYS A 424 -10.49 -15.22 -7.65
CA LYS A 424 -10.84 -16.62 -7.47
C LYS A 424 -10.19 -17.50 -8.54
N THR A 425 -10.26 -17.10 -9.80
CA THR A 425 -9.82 -17.92 -10.94
C THR A 425 -8.35 -18.33 -10.84
N VAL A 426 -7.44 -17.43 -10.41
CA VAL A 426 -6.02 -17.78 -10.22
C VAL A 426 -5.86 -18.87 -9.16
N GLY A 427 -6.55 -18.76 -8.03
CA GLY A 427 -6.53 -19.79 -6.97
C GLY A 427 -7.14 -21.12 -7.42
N ASP A 428 -8.27 -21.11 -8.13
CA ASP A 428 -8.93 -22.30 -8.66
C ASP A 428 -8.05 -23.06 -9.68
N LEU A 429 -7.21 -22.34 -10.40
CA LEU A 429 -6.20 -22.91 -11.30
C LEU A 429 -4.97 -23.47 -10.56
N GLY A 430 -4.88 -23.27 -9.24
CA GLY A 430 -3.74 -23.68 -8.42
C GLY A 430 -2.61 -22.66 -8.35
N GLY A 431 -2.84 -21.43 -8.77
CA GLY A 431 -1.90 -20.31 -8.65
C GLY A 431 -1.85 -19.73 -7.25
N SER A 432 -0.78 -19.00 -6.96
CA SER A 432 -0.56 -18.33 -5.68
C SER A 432 -1.12 -16.91 -5.73
N VAL A 433 -1.96 -16.55 -4.75
CA VAL A 433 -2.59 -15.24 -4.60
C VAL A 433 -2.20 -14.64 -3.27
N SER A 434 -1.85 -13.37 -3.26
CA SER A 434 -1.71 -12.55 -2.06
C SER A 434 -2.46 -11.23 -2.21
N TYR A 435 -2.79 -10.61 -1.07
CA TYR A 435 -3.47 -9.32 -1.05
C TYR A 435 -2.62 -8.22 -0.41
N GLY A 436 -2.79 -7.02 -0.93
CA GLY A 436 -2.24 -5.78 -0.41
C GLY A 436 -3.19 -4.62 -0.68
N THR A 437 -2.84 -3.44 -0.23
CA THR A 437 -3.69 -2.24 -0.37
C THR A 437 -3.15 -1.21 -1.33
N ASP A 438 -1.85 -1.26 -1.63
CA ASP A 438 -1.12 -0.19 -2.33
C ASP A 438 -1.26 1.18 -1.62
N SER A 439 -1.46 1.14 -0.30
CA SER A 439 -1.64 2.36 0.50
C SER A 439 -0.40 3.28 0.37
N PRO A 440 -0.59 4.59 0.19
CA PRO A 440 -1.79 5.40 0.41
C PRO A 440 -2.63 5.66 -0.85
N VAL A 441 -2.55 4.87 -1.93
CA VAL A 441 -3.51 4.94 -3.03
C VAL A 441 -4.90 4.66 -2.48
N GLU A 442 -5.05 3.55 -1.74
CA GLU A 442 -6.20 3.27 -0.90
C GLU A 442 -5.81 3.25 0.59
N ASP A 443 -6.77 3.15 1.49
CA ASP A 443 -6.48 2.98 2.93
C ASP A 443 -5.85 1.61 3.20
N CYS A 444 -4.85 1.54 4.09
CA CYS A 444 -4.22 0.26 4.43
C CYS A 444 -5.11 -0.65 5.31
N ASN A 445 -6.36 -0.28 5.57
CA ASN A 445 -7.31 -1.13 6.28
C ASN A 445 -7.64 -2.39 5.45
N PRO A 446 -7.30 -3.63 5.90
CA PRO A 446 -7.52 -4.83 5.12
C PRO A 446 -9.00 -5.24 5.00
N PHE A 447 -9.86 -4.81 5.92
CA PHE A 447 -11.25 -5.28 5.97
C PHE A 447 -12.13 -4.79 4.81
N PRO A 448 -12.06 -3.53 4.34
CA PRO A 448 -12.66 -3.13 3.07
C PRO A 448 -12.13 -3.92 1.87
N ASN A 449 -10.85 -4.29 1.88
CA ASN A 449 -10.22 -5.08 0.83
C ASN A 449 -10.77 -6.53 0.82
N ILE A 450 -10.87 -7.16 2.01
CA ILE A 450 -11.51 -8.47 2.19
C ILE A 450 -12.99 -8.42 1.78
N TYR A 451 -13.72 -7.37 2.19
CA TYR A 451 -15.11 -7.14 1.78
C TYR A 451 -15.25 -7.12 0.25
N SER A 452 -14.37 -6.38 -0.44
CA SER A 452 -14.38 -6.30 -1.91
C SER A 452 -14.12 -7.66 -2.55
N ALA A 453 -13.18 -8.45 -2.03
CA ALA A 453 -12.89 -9.79 -2.53
C ALA A 453 -14.05 -10.77 -2.33
N VAL A 454 -14.74 -10.69 -1.18
CA VAL A 454 -15.84 -11.61 -0.80
C VAL A 454 -17.14 -11.24 -1.50
N THR A 455 -17.45 -9.96 -1.64
CA THR A 455 -18.77 -9.51 -2.13
C THR A 455 -18.73 -9.00 -3.57
N ARG A 456 -17.58 -8.52 -4.04
CA ARG A 456 -17.39 -7.80 -5.31
C ARG A 456 -18.39 -6.64 -5.47
N LYS A 457 -18.59 -5.92 -4.36
CA LYS A 457 -19.44 -4.73 -4.28
C LYS A 457 -18.60 -3.52 -3.86
N ASP A 458 -19.04 -2.35 -4.30
CA ASP A 458 -18.48 -1.09 -3.84
C ASP A 458 -18.88 -0.78 -2.37
N LYS A 459 -18.32 0.28 -1.83
CA LYS A 459 -18.64 0.76 -0.46
C LYS A 459 -20.11 1.10 -0.23
N ASN A 460 -20.92 1.27 -1.29
CA ASN A 460 -22.36 1.52 -1.20
C ASN A 460 -23.18 0.22 -1.34
N GLY A 461 -22.52 -0.92 -1.61
CA GLY A 461 -23.17 -2.22 -1.79
C GLY A 461 -23.62 -2.49 -3.22
N PHE A 462 -23.15 -1.70 -4.20
CA PHE A 462 -23.44 -1.85 -5.63
C PHE A 462 -22.37 -2.74 -6.30
N PRO A 463 -22.73 -3.54 -7.31
CA PRO A 463 -24.10 -3.91 -7.72
C PRO A 463 -24.71 -4.95 -6.77
N GLU A 464 -26.05 -5.06 -6.75
CA GLU A 464 -26.79 -5.92 -5.80
C GLU A 464 -26.27 -7.37 -5.76
N GLY A 465 -26.00 -7.97 -6.91
CA GLY A 465 -25.46 -9.34 -7.04
C GLY A 465 -23.93 -9.47 -6.92
N GLY A 466 -23.20 -8.35 -6.84
CA GLY A 466 -21.75 -8.31 -6.99
C GLY A 466 -21.31 -8.17 -8.46
N PHE A 467 -20.16 -7.52 -8.67
CA PHE A 467 -19.58 -7.30 -10.00
C PHE A 467 -18.86 -8.57 -10.46
N PHE A 468 -19.38 -9.25 -11.49
CA PHE A 468 -18.91 -10.57 -11.93
C PHE A 468 -18.74 -11.54 -10.74
N PRO A 469 -19.83 -11.96 -10.08
CA PRO A 469 -19.79 -12.65 -8.78
C PRO A 469 -19.15 -14.04 -8.82
N GLN A 470 -18.87 -14.60 -9.99
CA GLN A 470 -18.08 -15.83 -10.15
C GLN A 470 -16.66 -15.71 -9.61
N GLU A 471 -16.14 -14.49 -9.48
CA GLU A 471 -14.81 -14.18 -8.91
C GLU A 471 -14.85 -13.87 -7.41
N CYS A 472 -16.01 -13.97 -6.74
CA CYS A 472 -16.08 -13.89 -5.27
C CYS A 472 -15.31 -15.05 -4.64
N VAL A 473 -14.57 -14.76 -3.59
CA VAL A 473 -13.91 -15.76 -2.74
C VAL A 473 -14.60 -15.89 -1.40
N ASP A 474 -14.44 -17.03 -0.71
CA ASP A 474 -14.89 -17.14 0.68
C ASP A 474 -13.97 -16.36 1.65
N VAL A 475 -14.47 -16.07 2.85
CA VAL A 475 -13.75 -15.27 3.86
C VAL A 475 -12.43 -15.92 4.27
N GLU A 476 -12.39 -17.25 4.43
CA GLU A 476 -11.16 -17.97 4.80
C GLU A 476 -10.11 -17.84 3.71
N THR A 477 -10.52 -17.93 2.43
CA THR A 477 -9.61 -17.71 1.28
C THR A 477 -9.07 -16.28 1.25
N ALA A 478 -9.90 -15.27 1.55
CA ALA A 478 -9.47 -13.88 1.61
C ALA A 478 -8.49 -13.61 2.77
N ILE A 479 -8.73 -14.20 3.95
CA ILE A 479 -7.80 -14.16 5.08
C ILE A 479 -6.49 -14.86 4.73
N ASP A 480 -6.55 -16.03 4.10
CA ASP A 480 -5.36 -16.77 3.68
C ASP A 480 -4.52 -15.98 2.67
N ALA A 481 -5.14 -15.24 1.75
CA ALA A 481 -4.43 -14.36 0.82
C ALA A 481 -3.68 -13.22 1.54
N TYR A 482 -4.26 -12.65 2.61
CA TYR A 482 -3.61 -11.63 3.46
C TYR A 482 -2.60 -12.20 4.47
N THR A 483 -2.52 -13.49 4.63
CA THR A 483 -1.67 -14.13 5.65
C THR A 483 -0.69 -15.12 5.02
N ALA A 484 -1.10 -16.35 4.80
CA ALA A 484 -0.25 -17.39 4.23
C ALA A 484 0.16 -17.11 2.77
N GLY A 485 -0.73 -16.53 1.95
CA GLY A 485 -0.43 -16.13 0.58
C GLY A 485 0.64 -15.04 0.52
N SER A 486 0.50 -14.00 1.35
CA SER A 486 1.51 -12.93 1.45
C SER A 486 2.84 -13.44 2.03
N ALA A 487 2.80 -14.35 3.02
CA ALA A 487 3.98 -14.99 3.55
C ALA A 487 4.70 -15.86 2.50
N PHE A 488 3.93 -16.55 1.63
CA PHE A 488 4.51 -17.31 0.53
C PHE A 488 5.30 -16.43 -0.43
N VAL A 489 4.76 -15.30 -0.86
CA VAL A 489 5.43 -14.40 -1.82
C VAL A 489 6.77 -13.88 -1.29
N GLU A 490 6.91 -13.72 0.01
CA GLU A 490 8.13 -13.25 0.67
C GLU A 490 9.01 -14.36 1.26
N PHE A 491 8.75 -15.64 0.95
CA PHE A 491 9.54 -16.82 1.37
C PHE A 491 9.45 -17.14 2.88
N HIS A 492 8.35 -16.75 3.55
CA HIS A 492 8.10 -16.97 4.97
C HIS A 492 6.89 -17.88 5.26
N GLU A 493 6.49 -18.73 4.33
CA GLU A 493 5.35 -19.65 4.50
C GLU A 493 5.55 -20.72 5.57
N GLN A 494 6.79 -20.90 6.08
CA GLN A 494 7.12 -21.91 7.09
C GLN A 494 7.08 -21.35 8.52
N ASP A 495 7.03 -20.03 8.68
CA ASP A 495 7.14 -19.36 9.99
C ASP A 495 6.17 -18.18 10.17
N LYS A 496 5.42 -17.79 9.12
CA LYS A 496 4.49 -16.66 9.13
C LYS A 496 3.18 -16.97 8.41
N GLY A 497 2.11 -16.26 8.80
CA GLY A 497 0.81 -16.35 8.13
C GLY A 497 -0.10 -17.48 8.60
N ARG A 498 0.27 -18.22 9.65
CA ARG A 498 -0.54 -19.26 10.30
C ARG A 498 -0.39 -19.20 11.83
N LEU A 499 -1.42 -19.62 12.56
CA LEU A 499 -1.34 -19.74 14.02
C LEU A 499 -1.05 -21.21 14.41
N LYS A 500 0.20 -21.66 14.13
CA LYS A 500 0.66 -23.04 14.38
C LYS A 500 1.96 -23.05 15.20
N PRO A 501 2.24 -24.13 15.94
CA PRO A 501 3.54 -24.27 16.61
C PRO A 501 4.71 -24.12 15.63
N GLY A 502 5.72 -23.33 16.03
CA GLY A 502 6.88 -22.96 15.21
C GLY A 502 6.72 -21.66 14.42
N TYR A 503 5.51 -21.13 14.29
CA TYR A 503 5.24 -19.86 13.61
C TYR A 503 5.40 -18.68 14.56
N PHE A 504 5.66 -17.48 14.01
CA PHE A 504 5.67 -16.25 14.78
C PHE A 504 4.30 -16.03 15.46
N ALA A 505 4.34 -15.56 16.69
CA ALA A 505 3.14 -15.17 17.42
C ALA A 505 2.68 -13.77 16.98
N ASP A 506 2.31 -13.66 15.68
CA ASP A 506 1.70 -12.50 15.06
C ASP A 506 0.21 -12.78 14.88
N LEU A 507 -0.64 -12.02 15.57
CA LEU A 507 -2.07 -12.29 15.58
C LEU A 507 -2.90 -11.02 15.80
N VAL A 508 -4.17 -11.11 15.43
CA VAL A 508 -5.15 -10.03 15.58
C VAL A 508 -6.42 -10.58 16.22
N VAL A 509 -6.89 -9.90 17.27
CA VAL A 509 -8.20 -10.15 17.86
C VAL A 509 -9.19 -9.14 17.28
N LEU A 510 -10.32 -9.61 16.76
CA LEU A 510 -11.33 -8.80 16.08
C LEU A 510 -12.51 -8.48 17.01
N ASP A 511 -13.16 -7.33 16.80
CA ASP A 511 -14.39 -6.96 17.51
C ASP A 511 -15.62 -7.75 17.02
N THR A 512 -15.55 -8.30 15.82
CA THR A 512 -16.64 -9.02 15.15
C THR A 512 -16.14 -10.36 14.61
N ASP A 513 -16.95 -11.40 14.66
CA ASP A 513 -16.63 -12.69 14.04
C ASP A 513 -16.77 -12.62 12.52
N ILE A 514 -15.64 -12.42 11.85
CA ILE A 514 -15.56 -12.27 10.39
C ILE A 514 -16.07 -13.49 9.62
N PHE A 515 -16.02 -14.69 10.21
CA PHE A 515 -16.41 -15.93 9.54
C PHE A 515 -17.92 -16.18 9.56
N THR A 516 -18.67 -15.47 10.42
CA THR A 516 -20.12 -15.69 10.59
C THR A 516 -20.96 -14.42 10.48
N CYS A 517 -20.34 -13.25 10.42
CA CYS A 517 -21.06 -11.99 10.24
C CYS A 517 -21.70 -11.88 8.85
N ASP A 518 -22.64 -10.96 8.70
CA ASP A 518 -23.11 -10.54 7.39
C ASP A 518 -21.91 -10.02 6.56
N PRO A 519 -21.68 -10.53 5.34
CA PRO A 519 -20.58 -10.07 4.49
C PRO A 519 -20.53 -8.55 4.30
N MET A 520 -21.68 -7.87 4.34
CA MET A 520 -21.76 -6.40 4.25
C MET A 520 -21.14 -5.66 5.43
N LYS A 521 -20.92 -6.36 6.57
CA LYS A 521 -20.30 -5.82 7.78
C LYS A 521 -18.79 -6.04 7.84
N ILE A 522 -18.23 -6.85 6.94
CA ILE A 522 -16.78 -7.15 6.94
C ILE A 522 -15.95 -5.87 6.87
N ARG A 523 -16.34 -4.91 6.06
CA ARG A 523 -15.63 -3.62 5.87
C ARG A 523 -15.57 -2.74 7.13
N ASP A 524 -16.46 -2.98 8.09
CA ASP A 524 -16.59 -2.19 9.33
C ASP A 524 -15.88 -2.84 10.52
N ILE A 525 -15.30 -4.04 10.32
CA ILE A 525 -14.57 -4.77 11.37
C ILE A 525 -13.32 -4.00 11.78
N LEU A 526 -13.05 -3.99 13.09
CA LEU A 526 -11.88 -3.36 13.65
C LEU A 526 -11.10 -4.34 14.54
N PRO A 527 -9.77 -4.29 14.51
CA PRO A 527 -8.94 -4.95 15.52
C PRO A 527 -9.19 -4.35 16.91
N VAL A 528 -9.31 -5.19 17.91
CA VAL A 528 -9.26 -4.77 19.33
C VAL A 528 -7.89 -4.98 19.94
N LEU A 529 -7.11 -5.89 19.33
CA LEU A 529 -5.74 -6.18 19.74
C LEU A 529 -4.93 -6.65 18.54
N THR A 530 -3.69 -6.16 18.44
CA THR A 530 -2.69 -6.66 17.48
C THR A 530 -1.41 -7.04 18.24
N VAL A 531 -0.91 -8.24 17.97
CA VAL A 531 0.29 -8.81 18.59
C VAL A 531 1.32 -9.08 17.51
N VAL A 532 2.56 -8.66 17.74
CA VAL A 532 3.72 -8.91 16.85
C VAL A 532 4.82 -9.58 17.68
N GLY A 533 5.26 -10.75 17.25
CA GLY A 533 6.31 -11.50 17.97
C GLY A 533 5.95 -11.76 19.45
N GLY A 534 4.69 -12.07 19.74
CA GLY A 534 4.21 -12.32 21.10
C GLY A 534 4.09 -11.08 21.99
N LYS A 535 4.26 -9.87 21.46
CA LYS A 535 4.12 -8.59 22.18
C LYS A 535 2.91 -7.84 21.68
N VAL A 536 2.11 -7.28 22.60
CA VAL A 536 0.99 -6.40 22.24
C VAL A 536 1.55 -5.12 21.62
N ALA A 537 1.28 -4.95 20.31
CA ALA A 537 1.72 -3.80 19.54
C ALA A 537 0.61 -2.72 19.40
N PHE A 538 -0.65 -3.15 19.47
CA PHE A 538 -1.82 -2.26 19.50
C PHE A 538 -2.91 -2.85 20.39
N ARG A 539 -3.56 -1.98 21.14
CA ARG A 539 -4.78 -2.28 21.92
C ARG A 539 -5.74 -1.13 21.78
N LYS A 540 -6.96 -1.41 21.31
CA LYS A 540 -8.05 -0.42 21.26
C LYS A 540 -8.41 -0.02 22.70
N GLU A 541 -8.38 1.28 22.98
CA GLU A 541 -8.86 1.79 24.28
C GLU A 541 -10.36 1.49 24.41
N GLU A 542 -10.78 0.99 25.55
CA GLU A 542 -12.21 0.87 25.87
C GLU A 542 -12.75 2.29 26.03
N VAL A 543 -13.73 2.66 25.21
CA VAL A 543 -14.44 3.95 25.28
C VAL A 543 -15.43 3.91 26.45
#